data_40f72f5aef2286d7a005fdc74a8bbe3f
#
_entry.id   40f72f5aef2286d7a005fdc74a8bbe3f
#
_cell.length_a   1.000
_cell.length_b   1.000
_cell.length_c   1.000
_cell.angle_alpha   90.00
_cell.angle_beta   90.00
_cell.angle_gamma   90.00
#
_symmetry.space_group_name_H-M   'P 1'
#
loop_
_entity.id
_entity.type
_entity.pdbx_description
1 polymer ?
#
loop_
_entity_poly.entity_id
_entity_poly.type
_entity_poly.pdbx_seq_one_letter_code
_entity_poly.pdbx_strand_id
1 'polypeptide(L)'
;EKLDRICSDKTILATNTSSFYVHEFADKTARPDRFVGLHYFYHPAKNRLLEVIPHEKTSAATVEKSLLAARLHGKTAIVVKDAPGFAVNRFFVPFLNEAARMLEEDVMKLKINARMYSELIDF
;
A
#
# COMPACT_ATOMS: atom_id res chain seq x y z
N GLU A 1 17.66 -0.66 8.63
CA GLU A 1 18.93 -0.95 9.31
C GLU A 1 18.76 -1.12 10.83
N LYS A 2 18.17 -0.11 11.56
CA LYS A 2 17.99 -0.23 13.03
C LYS A 2 17.15 -1.46 13.41
N LEU A 3 15.98 -1.63 12.78
CA LEU A 3 15.09 -2.79 13.02
C LEU A 3 15.80 -4.11 12.69
N ASP A 4 16.63 -4.12 11.67
CA ASP A 4 17.37 -5.30 11.26
C ASP A 4 18.36 -5.80 12.32
N ARG A 5 18.91 -4.86 13.11
CA ARG A 5 19.86 -5.17 14.23
C ARG A 5 19.16 -5.61 15.51
N ILE A 6 17.97 -5.07 15.79
CA ILE A 6 17.28 -5.29 17.08
C ILE A 6 16.22 -6.39 17.02
N CYS A 7 15.70 -6.72 15.84
CA CYS A 7 14.73 -7.78 15.66
C CYS A 7 15.41 -9.14 15.45
N SER A 8 14.77 -10.19 15.96
CA SER A 8 15.21 -11.57 15.69
C SER A 8 15.31 -11.85 14.20
N ASP A 9 16.27 -12.71 13.78
CA ASP A 9 16.45 -13.14 12.41
C ASP A 9 15.19 -13.80 11.80
N LYS A 10 14.28 -14.26 12.65
CA LYS A 10 13.00 -14.85 12.23
C LYS A 10 11.92 -13.79 11.95
N THR A 11 12.15 -12.52 12.30
CA THR A 11 11.17 -11.43 12.13
C THR A 11 11.04 -11.06 10.66
N ILE A 12 9.81 -10.98 10.18
CA ILE A 12 9.48 -10.37 8.89
C ILE A 12 9.45 -8.86 9.08
N LEU A 13 10.20 -8.15 8.26
CA LEU A 13 10.16 -6.69 8.19
C LEU A 13 9.20 -6.27 7.08
N ALA A 14 8.37 -5.29 7.35
CA ALA A 14 7.39 -4.80 6.39
C ALA A 14 7.45 -3.28 6.26
N THR A 15 7.15 -2.78 5.06
CA THR A 15 6.97 -1.35 4.79
C THR A 15 5.54 -1.07 4.38
N ASN A 16 4.97 0.05 4.84
CA ASN A 16 3.65 0.55 4.43
C ASN A 16 3.76 1.64 3.35
N THR A 17 4.84 1.64 2.59
CA THR A 17 4.99 2.61 1.48
C THR A 17 3.83 2.48 0.50
N SER A 18 3.38 3.61 -0.04
CA SER A 18 2.38 3.68 -1.11
C SER A 18 2.97 4.03 -2.48
N SER A 19 4.26 4.42 -2.53
CA SER A 19 4.86 5.02 -3.72
C SER A 19 6.27 4.52 -4.04
N PHE A 20 7.06 4.15 -3.03
CA PHE A 20 8.42 3.69 -3.21
C PHE A 20 8.47 2.18 -3.48
N TYR A 21 9.42 1.74 -4.27
CA TYR A 21 9.66 0.33 -4.49
C TYR A 21 10.04 -0.41 -3.19
N VAL A 22 9.46 -1.57 -2.99
CA VAL A 22 9.72 -2.41 -1.80
C VAL A 22 11.15 -2.93 -1.79
N HIS A 23 11.70 -3.30 -2.96
CA HIS A 23 13.07 -3.80 -3.09
C HIS A 23 14.13 -2.78 -2.65
N GLU A 24 13.90 -1.48 -2.84
CA GLU A 24 14.84 -0.44 -2.39
C GLU A 24 15.07 -0.46 -0.88
N PHE A 25 14.04 -0.79 -0.11
CA PHE A 25 14.15 -0.97 1.34
C PHE A 25 14.73 -2.33 1.70
N ALA A 26 14.31 -3.37 0.99
CA ALA A 26 14.77 -4.74 1.22
C ALA A 26 16.28 -4.87 1.06
N ASP A 27 16.86 -4.20 0.06
CA ASP A 27 18.30 -4.21 -0.21
C ASP A 27 19.14 -3.52 0.90
N LYS A 28 18.47 -2.80 1.83
CA LYS A 28 19.12 -2.22 3.02
C LYS A 28 19.08 -3.13 4.25
N THR A 29 18.51 -4.34 4.12
CA THR A 29 18.42 -5.31 5.22
C THR A 29 19.32 -6.52 4.96
N ALA A 30 19.73 -7.21 6.03
CA ALA A 30 20.47 -8.47 5.92
C ALA A 30 19.54 -9.68 5.62
N ARG A 31 18.23 -9.44 5.54
CA ARG A 31 17.21 -10.49 5.36
C ARG A 31 16.16 -10.10 4.29
N PRO A 32 16.58 -9.86 3.05
CA PRO A 32 15.66 -9.44 1.99
C PRO A 32 14.57 -10.50 1.70
N ASP A 33 14.84 -11.79 1.94
CA ASP A 33 13.86 -12.88 1.84
C ASP A 33 12.69 -12.75 2.85
N ARG A 34 12.90 -11.98 3.92
CA ARG A 34 11.92 -11.68 4.98
C ARG A 34 11.46 -10.23 4.97
N PHE A 35 11.57 -9.56 3.84
CA PHE A 35 11.08 -8.20 3.65
C PHE A 35 9.91 -8.19 2.66
N VAL A 36 8.87 -7.37 2.93
CA VAL A 36 7.64 -7.32 2.14
C VAL A 36 6.98 -5.94 2.27
N GLY A 37 6.24 -5.52 1.26
CA GLY A 37 5.31 -4.40 1.38
C GLY A 37 3.98 -4.89 1.95
N LEU A 38 3.44 -4.16 2.93
CA LEU A 38 2.08 -4.31 3.44
C LEU A 38 1.41 -2.95 3.38
N HIS A 39 0.78 -2.66 2.25
CA HIS A 39 0.16 -1.36 1.99
C HIS A 39 -1.27 -1.35 2.49
N TYR A 40 -1.46 -0.73 3.66
CA TYR A 40 -2.77 -0.46 4.25
C TYR A 40 -3.33 0.86 3.71
N PHE A 41 -4.61 0.88 3.45
CA PHE A 41 -5.30 2.08 2.99
C PHE A 41 -5.87 2.87 4.17
N TYR A 42 -5.89 4.18 4.04
CA TYR A 42 -6.51 5.07 5.00
C TYR A 42 -8.04 4.91 4.95
N HIS A 43 -8.72 4.82 6.04
CA HIS A 43 -8.34 4.58 7.43
C HIS A 43 -8.16 3.08 7.68
N PRO A 44 -7.02 2.60 8.22
CA PRO A 44 -6.74 1.18 8.31
C PRO A 44 -7.78 0.37 9.09
N ALA A 45 -8.47 0.96 10.06
CA ALA A 45 -9.51 0.27 10.82
C ALA A 45 -10.82 0.10 10.03
N LYS A 46 -11.11 0.99 9.08
CA LYS A 46 -12.32 0.98 8.26
C LYS A 46 -12.11 0.23 6.93
N ASN A 47 -10.97 0.47 6.28
CA ASN A 47 -10.64 -0.12 4.99
C ASN A 47 -10.21 -1.57 5.15
N ARG A 48 -10.88 -2.47 4.42
CA ARG A 48 -10.56 -3.91 4.47
C ARG A 48 -9.49 -4.34 3.49
N LEU A 49 -9.22 -3.55 2.46
CA LEU A 49 -8.21 -3.90 1.46
C LEU A 49 -6.80 -3.76 2.02
N LEU A 50 -5.94 -4.71 1.65
CA LEU A 50 -4.51 -4.71 1.91
C LEU A 50 -3.77 -5.21 0.67
N GLU A 51 -2.79 -4.47 0.18
CA GLU A 51 -1.87 -4.98 -0.82
C GLU A 51 -0.65 -5.62 -0.13
N VAL A 52 -0.36 -6.86 -0.48
CA VAL A 52 0.87 -7.57 -0.12
C VAL A 52 1.81 -7.51 -1.31
N ILE A 53 2.95 -6.88 -1.16
CA ILE A 53 3.88 -6.57 -2.24
C ILE A 53 5.20 -7.32 -2.01
N PRO A 54 5.35 -8.55 -2.50
CA PRO A 54 6.65 -9.22 -2.53
C PRO A 54 7.54 -8.57 -3.59
N HIS A 55 8.83 -8.53 -3.34
CA HIS A 55 9.86 -8.24 -4.32
C HIS A 55 10.60 -9.53 -4.72
N GLU A 56 11.54 -9.47 -5.65
CA GLU A 56 12.19 -10.65 -6.26
C GLU A 56 12.83 -11.62 -5.24
N LYS A 57 13.36 -11.09 -4.13
CA LYS A 57 14.01 -11.91 -3.10
C LYS A 57 13.07 -12.32 -1.96
N THR A 58 11.82 -11.86 -1.94
CA THR A 58 10.86 -12.22 -0.90
C THR A 58 10.53 -13.71 -0.97
N SER A 59 10.72 -14.45 0.12
CA SER A 59 10.41 -15.88 0.16
C SER A 59 8.90 -16.16 0.14
N ALA A 60 8.51 -17.31 -0.44
CA ALA A 60 7.12 -17.77 -0.41
C ALA A 60 6.56 -17.85 1.02
N ALA A 61 7.38 -18.33 1.97
CA ALA A 61 6.98 -18.39 3.38
C ALA A 61 6.70 -17.01 3.97
N THR A 62 7.41 -15.96 3.54
CA THR A 62 7.14 -14.57 3.95
C THR A 62 5.80 -14.10 3.39
N VAL A 63 5.50 -14.40 2.14
CA VAL A 63 4.20 -14.06 1.53
C VAL A 63 3.06 -14.77 2.26
N GLU A 64 3.16 -16.07 2.49
CA GLU A 64 2.15 -16.85 3.21
C GLU A 64 1.86 -16.30 4.61
N LYS A 65 2.92 -15.99 5.37
CA LYS A 65 2.78 -15.40 6.71
C LYS A 65 2.16 -14.01 6.65
N SER A 66 2.47 -13.22 5.63
CA SER A 66 1.87 -11.90 5.42
C SER A 66 0.38 -11.99 5.10
N LEU A 67 -0.02 -12.97 4.28
CA LEU A 67 -1.44 -13.24 4.01
C LEU A 67 -2.18 -13.74 5.23
N LEU A 68 -1.54 -14.56 6.07
CA LEU A 68 -2.10 -14.99 7.36
C LEU A 68 -2.29 -13.79 8.30
N ALA A 69 -1.28 -12.94 8.45
CA ALA A 69 -1.36 -11.72 9.25
C ALA A 69 -2.49 -10.79 8.75
N ALA A 70 -2.63 -10.62 7.43
CA ALA A 70 -3.73 -9.86 6.84
C ALA A 70 -5.10 -10.40 7.27
N ARG A 71 -5.29 -11.72 7.23
CA ARG A 71 -6.55 -12.36 7.69
C ARG A 71 -6.81 -12.11 9.18
N LEU A 72 -5.78 -12.23 10.01
CA LEU A 72 -5.88 -11.95 11.46
C LEU A 72 -6.23 -10.49 11.75
N HIS A 73 -5.82 -9.56 10.87
CA HIS A 73 -6.21 -8.15 10.93
C HIS A 73 -7.59 -7.87 10.31
N GLY A 74 -8.34 -8.89 9.90
CA GLY A 74 -9.64 -8.73 9.24
C GLY A 74 -9.57 -8.12 7.84
N LYS A 75 -8.40 -8.24 7.16
CA LYS A 75 -8.18 -7.68 5.83
C LYS A 75 -8.48 -8.68 4.72
N THR A 76 -8.93 -8.15 3.60
CA THR A 76 -8.94 -8.84 2.31
C THR A 76 -7.65 -8.47 1.58
N ALA A 77 -6.72 -9.40 1.51
CA ALA A 77 -5.41 -9.17 0.92
C ALA A 77 -5.37 -9.57 -0.55
N ILE A 78 -4.70 -8.75 -1.36
CA ILE A 78 -4.30 -9.09 -2.73
C ILE A 78 -2.77 -9.07 -2.81
N VAL A 79 -2.20 -10.00 -3.55
CA VAL A 79 -0.76 -10.00 -3.84
C VAL A 79 -0.55 -9.23 -5.13
N VAL A 80 0.31 -8.22 -5.08
CA VAL A 80 0.58 -7.33 -6.20
C VAL A 80 2.08 -7.22 -6.47
N LYS A 81 2.44 -6.90 -7.70
CA LYS A 81 3.84 -6.73 -8.11
C LYS A 81 4.43 -5.47 -7.48
N ASP A 82 5.73 -5.54 -7.14
CA ASP A 82 6.53 -4.36 -6.76
C ASP A 82 6.77 -3.48 -7.99
N ALA A 83 5.84 -2.56 -8.19
CA ALA A 83 5.80 -1.64 -9.34
C ALA A 83 5.20 -0.29 -8.91
N PRO A 84 5.49 0.82 -9.61
CA PRO A 84 5.00 2.14 -9.25
C PRO A 84 3.47 2.17 -9.09
N GLY A 85 3.01 2.64 -7.92
CA GLY A 85 1.58 2.74 -7.59
C GLY A 85 0.90 1.40 -7.32
N PHE A 86 1.65 0.29 -7.30
CA PHE A 86 1.17 -1.08 -7.08
C PHE A 86 -0.06 -1.38 -7.97
N ALA A 87 -1.18 -1.83 -7.44
CA ALA A 87 -2.41 -2.01 -8.20
C ALA A 87 -3.38 -0.82 -8.01
N VAL A 88 -3.64 -0.44 -6.76
CA VAL A 88 -4.71 0.55 -6.45
C VAL A 88 -4.34 1.95 -6.91
N ASN A 89 -3.16 2.46 -6.55
CA ASN A 89 -2.76 3.81 -6.96
C ASN A 89 -2.56 3.92 -8.47
N ARG A 90 -2.10 2.85 -9.12
CA ARG A 90 -1.96 2.80 -10.58
C ARG A 90 -3.28 2.97 -11.33
N PHE A 91 -4.36 2.52 -10.73
CA PHE A 91 -5.72 2.72 -11.23
C PHE A 91 -6.32 4.05 -10.74
N PHE A 92 -6.11 4.39 -9.47
CA PHE A 92 -6.80 5.50 -8.80
C PHE A 92 -6.27 6.87 -9.23
N VAL A 93 -4.95 7.02 -9.42
CA VAL A 93 -4.36 8.30 -9.84
C VAL A 93 -4.86 8.77 -11.20
N PRO A 94 -4.92 7.93 -12.26
CA PRO A 94 -5.55 8.32 -13.52
C PRO A 94 -7.02 8.70 -13.38
N PHE A 95 -7.77 8.03 -12.52
CA PHE A 95 -9.16 8.37 -12.23
C PHE A 95 -9.30 9.76 -11.61
N LEU A 96 -8.43 10.12 -10.65
CA LEU A 96 -8.41 11.46 -10.07
C LEU A 96 -8.02 12.53 -11.10
N ASN A 97 -7.04 12.23 -11.96
CA ASN A 97 -6.65 13.14 -13.03
C ASN A 97 -7.80 13.41 -14.01
N GLU A 98 -8.57 12.39 -14.34
CA GLU A 98 -9.75 12.55 -15.20
C GLU A 98 -10.83 13.40 -14.51
N ALA A 99 -11.07 13.20 -13.22
CA ALA A 99 -11.98 14.04 -12.47
C ALA A 99 -11.53 15.52 -12.44
N ALA A 100 -10.22 15.78 -12.36
CA ALA A 100 -9.68 17.13 -12.45
C ALA A 100 -9.91 17.74 -13.84
N ARG A 101 -9.68 17.00 -14.94
CA ARG A 101 -9.97 17.45 -16.30
C ARG A 101 -11.43 17.80 -16.53
N MET A 102 -12.35 17.00 -15.99
CA MET A 102 -13.78 17.30 -16.08
C MET A 102 -14.14 18.67 -15.47
N LEU A 103 -13.40 19.12 -14.44
CA LEU A 103 -13.55 20.46 -13.88
C LEU A 103 -12.93 21.54 -14.78
N GLU A 104 -11.76 21.28 -15.35
CA GLU A 104 -11.08 22.21 -16.27
C GLU A 104 -11.85 22.41 -17.57
N GLU A 105 -12.52 21.38 -18.06
CA GLU A 105 -13.33 21.37 -19.27
C GLU A 105 -14.78 21.84 -19.05
N ASP A 106 -15.13 22.32 -17.84
CA ASP A 106 -16.50 22.74 -17.48
C ASP A 106 -17.58 21.64 -17.66
N VAL A 107 -17.17 20.37 -17.76
CA VAL A 107 -18.11 19.23 -17.84
C VAL A 107 -18.93 19.11 -16.58
N MET A 108 -18.35 19.49 -15.43
CA MET A 108 -19.06 19.58 -14.16
C MET A 108 -18.61 20.80 -13.37
N LYS A 109 -19.58 21.44 -12.67
CA LYS A 109 -19.29 22.56 -11.77
C LYS A 109 -19.39 22.08 -10.33
N LEU A 110 -18.25 21.92 -9.68
CA LEU A 110 -18.21 21.65 -8.25
C LEU A 110 -18.34 22.96 -7.46
N LYS A 111 -19.47 23.15 -6.79
CA LYS A 111 -19.53 24.06 -5.63
C LYS A 111 -18.97 23.28 -4.43
N ILE A 112 -17.66 23.28 -4.26
CA ILE A 112 -17.00 22.64 -3.12
C ILE A 112 -17.24 23.55 -1.91
N ASN A 113 -18.06 23.12 -0.97
CA ASN A 113 -18.11 23.72 0.35
C ASN A 113 -17.25 22.90 1.33
N ALA A 114 -16.87 23.48 2.46
CA ALA A 114 -15.99 22.83 3.45
C ALA A 114 -16.51 21.46 3.93
N ARG A 115 -17.81 21.23 3.89
CA ARG A 115 -18.43 19.95 4.27
C ARG A 115 -18.17 18.84 3.23
N MET A 116 -18.23 19.18 1.94
CA MET A 116 -17.88 18.21 0.89
C MET A 116 -16.39 17.81 0.94
N TYR A 117 -15.51 18.73 1.37
CA TYR A 117 -14.10 18.43 1.56
C TYR A 117 -13.87 17.39 2.66
N SER A 118 -14.57 17.47 3.78
CA SER A 118 -14.46 16.49 4.85
C SER A 118 -15.02 15.12 4.44
N GLU A 119 -16.10 15.10 3.69
CA GLU A 119 -16.71 13.86 3.19
C GLU A 119 -15.86 13.16 2.11
N LEU A 120 -15.06 13.91 1.33
CA LEU A 120 -14.13 13.36 0.33
C LEU A 120 -12.84 12.80 0.95
N ILE A 121 -12.43 13.30 2.11
CA ILE A 121 -11.22 12.86 2.81
C ILE A 121 -11.50 11.67 3.74
N ASP A 122 -12.76 11.44 4.11
CA ASP A 122 -13.21 10.34 4.97
C ASP A 122 -13.44 9.00 4.22
N PHE A 123 -12.99 8.91 2.96
CA PHE A 123 -12.95 7.65 2.20
C PHE A 123 -11.72 6.81 2.48
#